data_c2099a6d2dd4c0defd6357c30dcd2f7d
#
_entry.id   c2099a6d2dd4c0defd6357c30dcd2f7d
#
_cell.length_a   1.000
_cell.length_b   1.000
_cell.length_c   1.000
_cell.angle_alpha   90.00
_cell.angle_beta   90.00
_cell.angle_gamma   90.00
#
_symmetry.space_group_name_H-M   'P 1'
#
loop_
_entity.id
_entity.type
_entity.pdbx_description
1 polymer ?
#
loop_
_entity_poly.entity_id
_entity_poly.type
_entity_poly.pdbx_seq_one_letter_code
_entity_poly.pdbx_strand_id
1 'polypeptide(L)'
;MPGKKLAKVQDIPGMKIYDGPDGPEMYTTDPRFHRGEEWLDLIRNAKRECRKVSITYQESPEGEPKTLVIAPYKLENSVEGWAIFDLPPEGFKGPRYSLQNIIAAELTDETFEDPYKDPAYIIAEMMAISR
;
A
#
# COMPACT_ATOMS: atom_id res chain seq x y z
N MET A 1 0.84 -11.79 21.91
CA MET A 1 1.37 -11.59 20.57
C MET A 1 2.58 -10.66 20.64
N PRO A 2 3.70 -11.09 20.06
CA PRO A 2 4.79 -10.15 19.99
C PRO A 2 4.37 -9.01 19.08
N GLY A 3 4.22 -7.85 19.66
CA GLY A 3 3.96 -6.66 18.89
C GLY A 3 5.17 -6.28 18.07
N LYS A 4 5.00 -5.30 17.20
CA LYS A 4 6.11 -4.73 16.47
C LYS A 4 7.05 -4.04 17.46
N LYS A 5 8.34 -4.21 17.25
CA LYS A 5 9.33 -3.52 18.05
C LYS A 5 9.38 -2.06 17.63
N LEU A 6 9.36 -1.18 18.62
CA LEU A 6 9.53 0.25 18.35
C LEU A 6 10.95 0.48 17.82
N ALA A 7 11.09 1.09 16.67
CA ALA A 7 12.38 1.41 16.09
C ALA A 7 13.09 2.47 16.92
N LYS A 8 14.43 2.42 16.93
CA LYS A 8 15.24 3.44 17.62
C LYS A 8 15.26 4.72 16.80
N VAL A 9 14.22 5.48 16.91
CA VAL A 9 14.09 6.76 16.23
C VAL A 9 13.60 7.80 17.22
N GLN A 10 13.72 9.05 16.84
CA GLN A 10 13.22 10.13 17.68
C GLN A 10 11.70 10.03 17.80
N ASP A 11 11.20 10.26 19.01
CA ASP A 11 9.77 10.37 19.20
C ASP A 11 9.27 11.64 18.52
N ILE A 12 8.41 11.44 17.55
CA ILE A 12 7.75 12.55 16.87
C ILE A 12 6.32 12.60 17.42
N PRO A 13 5.89 13.74 17.97
CA PRO A 13 4.52 13.84 18.50
C PRO A 13 3.49 13.42 17.46
N GLY A 14 2.59 12.54 17.86
CA GLY A 14 1.54 12.04 16.98
C GLY A 14 1.98 10.95 16.01
N MET A 15 3.20 10.42 16.17
CA MET A 15 3.73 9.39 15.27
C MET A 15 4.52 8.34 16.03
N LYS A 16 4.42 7.10 15.57
CA LYS A 16 5.21 5.97 16.04
C LYS A 16 5.84 5.28 14.85
N ILE A 17 7.07 4.81 14.99
CA ILE A 17 7.79 4.10 13.94
C ILE A 17 8.16 2.71 14.47
N TYR A 18 7.83 1.68 13.67
CA TYR A 18 8.09 0.28 14.00
C TYR A 18 8.79 -0.40 12.85
N ASP A 19 9.58 -1.44 13.16
CA ASP A 19 10.16 -2.31 12.15
C ASP A 19 9.10 -3.28 11.65
N GLY A 20 8.85 -3.30 10.34
CA GLY A 20 7.87 -4.15 9.73
C GLY A 20 8.44 -4.98 8.58
N PRO A 21 7.66 -5.93 8.05
CA PRO A 21 8.13 -6.82 6.97
C PRO A 21 8.42 -6.09 5.66
N ASP A 22 7.79 -4.94 5.44
CA ASP A 22 7.99 -4.11 4.25
C ASP A 22 8.95 -2.94 4.52
N GLY A 23 9.67 -2.96 5.64
CA GLY A 23 10.55 -1.89 6.09
C GLY A 23 9.99 -1.14 7.29
N PRO A 24 10.58 0.01 7.66
CA PRO A 24 10.05 0.81 8.77
C PRO A 24 8.61 1.22 8.53
N GLU A 25 7.77 1.03 9.52
CA GLU A 25 6.35 1.40 9.48
C GLU A 25 6.10 2.59 10.39
N MET A 26 5.53 3.65 9.84
CA MET A 26 5.18 4.84 10.59
C MET A 26 3.70 4.86 10.90
N TYR A 27 3.35 5.02 12.16
CA TYR A 27 1.97 5.08 12.61
C TYR A 27 1.70 6.43 13.25
N THR A 28 0.64 7.08 12.82
CA THR A 28 0.15 8.27 13.48
C THR A 28 -0.75 7.86 14.65
N THR A 29 -0.79 8.67 15.69
CA THR A 29 -1.74 8.48 16.80
C THR A 29 -3.10 9.08 16.50
N ASP A 30 -3.25 9.77 15.37
CA ASP A 30 -4.53 10.33 14.95
C ASP A 30 -5.41 9.20 14.36
N PRO A 31 -6.57 8.90 14.99
CA PRO A 31 -7.43 7.81 14.52
C PRO A 31 -7.87 7.92 13.06
N ARG A 32 -7.87 9.10 12.50
CA ARG A 32 -8.28 9.29 11.10
C ARG A 32 -7.38 8.54 10.13
N PHE A 33 -6.10 8.36 10.48
CA PHE A 33 -5.12 7.71 9.61
C PHE A 33 -4.98 6.22 9.84
N HIS A 34 -5.75 5.66 10.79
CA HIS A 34 -5.78 4.22 11.04
C HIS A 34 -6.88 3.50 10.27
N ARG A 35 -7.67 4.24 9.52
CA ARG A 35 -8.71 3.64 8.69
C ARG A 35 -8.06 2.78 7.60
N GLY A 36 -8.68 1.65 7.33
CA GLY A 36 -8.21 0.76 6.28
C GLY A 36 -7.11 -0.19 6.68
N GLU A 37 -6.56 -0.09 7.89
CA GLU A 37 -5.55 -1.04 8.37
C GLU A 37 -6.08 -2.48 8.43
N GLU A 38 -7.38 -2.65 8.51
CA GLU A 38 -8.04 -3.93 8.44
C GLU A 38 -7.78 -4.66 7.12
N TRP A 39 -7.42 -3.92 6.07
CA TRP A 39 -7.12 -4.48 4.76
C TRP A 39 -5.65 -4.84 4.57
N LEU A 40 -4.78 -4.47 5.52
CA LEU A 40 -3.34 -4.65 5.37
C LEU A 40 -2.94 -6.11 5.15
N ASP A 41 -3.47 -7.03 5.92
CA ASP A 41 -3.11 -8.44 5.80
C ASP A 41 -3.53 -9.00 4.46
N LEU A 42 -4.72 -8.65 4.01
CA LEU A 42 -5.22 -9.07 2.70
C LEU A 42 -4.35 -8.52 1.57
N ILE A 43 -3.99 -7.24 1.65
CA ILE A 43 -3.16 -6.60 0.62
C ILE A 43 -1.74 -7.16 0.63
N ARG A 44 -1.15 -7.38 1.80
CA ARG A 44 0.17 -7.99 1.92
C ARG A 44 0.20 -9.39 1.32
N ASN A 45 -0.84 -10.18 1.58
CA ASN A 45 -0.96 -11.51 1.01
C ASN A 45 -1.10 -11.45 -0.51
N ALA A 46 -1.92 -10.54 -1.01
CA ALA A 46 -2.10 -10.34 -2.44
C ALA A 46 -0.78 -9.97 -3.12
N LYS A 47 -0.04 -9.03 -2.53
CA LYS A 47 1.26 -8.60 -3.05
C LYS A 47 2.25 -9.76 -3.08
N ARG A 48 2.32 -10.54 -2.00
CA ARG A 48 3.24 -11.67 -1.90
C ARG A 48 2.91 -12.77 -2.91
N GLU A 49 1.63 -13.05 -3.11
CA GLU A 49 1.17 -14.08 -4.02
C GLU A 49 0.98 -13.58 -5.46
N CYS A 50 1.22 -12.29 -5.71
CA CYS A 50 1.00 -11.65 -7.00
C CYS A 50 -0.42 -11.88 -7.53
N ARG A 51 -1.40 -11.71 -6.65
CA ARG A 51 -2.82 -11.82 -6.97
C ARG A 51 -3.46 -10.45 -7.00
N LYS A 52 -4.35 -10.26 -7.95
CA LYS A 52 -5.11 -9.02 -8.02
C LYS A 52 -6.18 -8.98 -6.92
N VAL A 53 -6.55 -7.78 -6.53
CA VAL A 53 -7.54 -7.53 -5.48
C VAL A 53 -8.67 -6.70 -6.06
N SER A 54 -9.89 -7.08 -5.76
CA SER A 54 -11.06 -6.26 -6.05
C SER A 54 -11.27 -5.33 -4.85
N ILE A 55 -11.22 -4.02 -5.08
CA ILE A 55 -11.47 -3.04 -4.02
C ILE A 55 -12.68 -2.20 -4.36
N THR A 56 -13.43 -1.82 -3.34
CA THR A 56 -14.45 -0.80 -3.46
C THR A 56 -13.89 0.45 -2.80
N TYR A 57 -13.74 1.51 -3.58
CA TYR A 57 -13.00 2.71 -3.21
C TYR A 57 -13.91 3.93 -3.25
N GLN A 58 -13.83 4.76 -2.22
CA GLN A 58 -14.61 5.99 -2.12
C GLN A 58 -13.69 7.13 -1.70
N GLU A 59 -13.40 8.04 -2.64
CA GLU A 59 -12.46 9.13 -2.41
C GLU A 59 -12.94 10.15 -1.39
N SER A 60 -14.24 10.36 -1.31
CA SER A 60 -14.83 11.31 -0.37
C SER A 60 -16.15 10.77 0.16
N PRO A 61 -16.58 11.22 1.36
CA PRO A 61 -17.86 10.76 1.93
C PRO A 61 -19.07 11.04 1.03
N GLU A 62 -18.96 12.04 0.17
CA GLU A 62 -20.02 12.45 -0.74
C GLU A 62 -19.92 11.83 -2.11
N GLY A 63 -18.77 11.21 -2.41
CA GLY A 63 -18.53 10.56 -3.69
C GLY A 63 -19.18 9.20 -3.78
N GLU A 64 -19.39 8.72 -5.00
CA GLU A 64 -19.91 7.39 -5.22
C GLU A 64 -18.79 6.36 -5.11
N PRO A 65 -19.02 5.25 -4.39
CA PRO A 65 -18.05 4.15 -4.36
C PRO A 65 -17.86 3.56 -5.75
N LYS A 66 -16.61 3.18 -6.05
CA LYS A 66 -16.27 2.51 -7.31
C LYS A 66 -15.58 1.20 -7.00
N THR A 67 -15.91 0.17 -7.74
CA THR A 67 -15.26 -1.13 -7.61
C THR A 67 -14.23 -1.28 -8.72
N LEU A 68 -12.99 -1.58 -8.32
CA LEU A 68 -11.85 -1.70 -9.22
C LEU A 68 -11.10 -3.00 -8.93
N VAL A 69 -10.55 -3.61 -9.96
CA VAL A 69 -9.60 -4.72 -9.78
C VAL A 69 -8.21 -4.17 -10.00
N ILE A 70 -7.37 -4.28 -8.99
CA ILE A 70 -6.01 -3.72 -9.02
C ILE A 70 -4.97 -4.80 -8.81
N ALA A 71 -3.76 -4.54 -9.32
CA ALA A 71 -2.58 -5.36 -9.08
C ALA A 71 -1.69 -4.66 -8.06
N PRO A 72 -1.79 -5.01 -6.76
CA PRO A 72 -1.09 -4.27 -5.71
C PRO A 72 0.39 -4.63 -5.67
N TYR A 73 1.17 -4.02 -6.53
CA TYR A 73 2.60 -4.33 -6.64
C TYR A 73 3.47 -3.58 -5.64
N LYS A 74 2.96 -2.52 -5.06
CA LYS A 74 3.71 -1.69 -4.11
C LYS A 74 2.79 -1.23 -2.99
N LEU A 75 3.30 -1.34 -1.78
CA LEU A 75 2.62 -0.89 -0.56
C LEU A 75 3.50 0.17 0.09
N GLU A 76 2.92 1.30 0.45
CA GLU A 76 3.65 2.42 1.04
C GLU A 76 2.99 2.85 2.34
N ASN A 77 3.80 3.10 3.35
CA ASN A 77 3.35 3.68 4.60
C ASN A 77 3.92 5.09 4.74
N SER A 78 3.07 6.03 5.09
CA SER A 78 3.43 7.41 5.30
C SER A 78 2.71 7.96 6.54
N VAL A 79 2.99 9.23 6.86
CA VAL A 79 2.29 9.90 7.97
C VAL A 79 0.78 10.00 7.73
N GLU A 80 0.36 9.92 6.48
CA GLU A 80 -1.05 9.95 6.10
C GLU A 80 -1.70 8.55 6.10
N GLY A 81 -0.94 7.52 6.47
CA GLY A 81 -1.41 6.15 6.52
C GLY A 81 -0.87 5.31 5.37
N TRP A 82 -1.49 4.17 5.17
CA TRP A 82 -1.09 3.20 4.15
C TRP A 82 -1.72 3.50 2.80
N ALA A 83 -0.97 3.20 1.75
CA ALA A 83 -1.45 3.31 0.39
C ALA A 83 -0.92 2.15 -0.45
N ILE A 84 -1.70 1.77 -1.46
CA ILE A 84 -1.30 0.75 -2.43
C ILE A 84 -1.22 1.37 -3.82
N PHE A 85 -0.32 0.82 -4.62
CA PHE A 85 -0.15 1.24 -6.00
C PHE A 85 -0.61 0.11 -6.93
N ASP A 86 -1.42 0.48 -7.91
CA ASP A 86 -1.85 -0.45 -8.94
C ASP A 86 -0.80 -0.49 -10.04
N LEU A 87 -0.45 -1.69 -10.49
CA LEU A 87 0.51 -1.87 -11.58
C LEU A 87 -0.06 -1.27 -12.86
N PRO A 88 0.64 -0.29 -13.47
CA PRO A 88 0.14 0.32 -14.69
C PRO A 88 0.27 -0.64 -15.88
N PRO A 89 -0.61 -0.52 -16.89
CA PRO A 89 -0.47 -1.32 -18.10
C PRO A 89 0.80 -0.99 -18.87
N GLU A 90 1.27 0.25 -18.75
CA GLU A 90 2.51 0.71 -19.36
C GLU A 90 3.25 1.61 -18.39
N GLY A 91 4.58 1.59 -18.46
CA GLY A 91 5.41 2.39 -17.58
C GLY A 91 5.66 1.73 -16.23
N PHE A 92 6.07 2.52 -15.25
CA PHE A 92 6.50 2.01 -13.96
C PHE A 92 5.86 2.72 -12.77
N LYS A 93 4.87 3.56 -13.00
CA LYS A 93 4.18 4.26 -11.92
C LYS A 93 2.68 4.25 -12.18
N GLY A 94 1.98 3.52 -11.34
CA GLY A 94 0.53 3.40 -11.43
C GLY A 94 -0.21 4.29 -10.46
N PRO A 95 -1.54 4.24 -10.49
CA PRO A 95 -2.38 4.98 -9.57
C PRO A 95 -2.14 4.55 -8.12
N ARG A 96 -2.28 5.50 -7.22
CA ARG A 96 -2.13 5.31 -5.78
C ARG A 96 -3.51 5.36 -5.12
N TYR A 97 -3.76 4.40 -4.23
CA TYR A 97 -5.02 4.34 -3.48
C TYR A 97 -4.74 4.30 -1.99
N SER A 98 -5.29 5.24 -1.24
CA SER A 98 -5.20 5.23 0.22
C SER A 98 -6.09 4.15 0.81
N LEU A 99 -5.55 3.33 1.72
CA LEU A 99 -6.33 2.27 2.35
C LEU A 99 -7.50 2.82 3.14
N GLN A 100 -7.37 4.02 3.70
CA GLN A 100 -8.45 4.64 4.47
C GLN A 100 -9.71 4.88 3.64
N ASN A 101 -9.59 4.90 2.31
CA ASN A 101 -10.72 5.12 1.42
C ASN A 101 -11.29 3.81 0.84
N ILE A 102 -10.73 2.68 1.23
CA ILE A 102 -11.24 1.36 0.84
C ILE A 102 -12.34 0.95 1.80
N ILE A 103 -13.52 0.68 1.27
CA ILE A 103 -14.65 0.24 2.08
C ILE A 103 -14.92 -1.25 1.99
N ALA A 104 -14.37 -1.92 0.98
CA ALA A 104 -14.42 -3.37 0.84
C ALA A 104 -13.25 -3.84 -0.03
N ALA A 105 -12.76 -5.03 0.24
CA ALA A 105 -11.68 -5.63 -0.54
C ALA A 105 -11.76 -7.15 -0.47
N GLU A 106 -11.44 -7.81 -1.58
CA GLU A 106 -11.35 -9.26 -1.62
C GLU A 106 -10.31 -9.72 -2.64
N LEU A 107 -9.66 -10.85 -2.36
CA LEU A 107 -8.72 -11.45 -3.28
C LEU A 107 -9.46 -12.01 -4.49
N THR A 108 -8.84 -11.88 -5.67
CA THR A 108 -9.32 -12.52 -6.90
C THR A 108 -8.43 -13.69 -7.26
N ASP A 109 -8.84 -14.48 -8.24
CA ASP A 109 -8.01 -15.56 -8.78
C ASP A 109 -7.06 -15.07 -9.88
N GLU A 110 -7.18 -13.82 -10.30
CA GLU A 110 -6.31 -13.23 -11.30
C GLU A 110 -4.94 -12.92 -10.69
N THR A 111 -3.89 -13.15 -11.46
CA THR A 111 -2.52 -12.91 -11.05
C THR A 111 -1.90 -11.80 -11.87
N PHE A 112 -0.76 -11.30 -11.40
CA PHE A 112 0.03 -10.31 -12.14
C PHE A 112 1.50 -10.63 -11.98
N GLU A 113 2.34 -10.09 -12.86
CA GLU A 113 3.78 -10.25 -12.75
C GLU A 113 4.36 -9.16 -11.88
N ASP A 114 5.18 -9.54 -10.90
CA ASP A 114 5.85 -8.59 -10.04
C ASP A 114 6.89 -7.82 -10.85
N PRO A 115 6.74 -6.49 -11.02
CA PRO A 115 7.66 -5.71 -11.83
C PRO A 115 9.08 -5.67 -11.22
N TYR A 116 9.20 -5.86 -9.91
CA TYR A 116 10.50 -5.84 -9.26
C TYR A 116 11.35 -7.09 -9.52
N LYS A 117 10.80 -8.06 -10.23
CA LYS A 117 11.56 -9.21 -10.73
C LYS A 117 12.24 -8.91 -12.08
N ASP A 118 11.87 -7.80 -12.72
CA ASP A 118 12.45 -7.38 -13.99
C ASP A 118 13.52 -6.31 -13.73
N PRO A 119 14.82 -6.62 -14.03
CA PRO A 119 15.88 -5.63 -13.84
C PRO A 119 15.68 -4.34 -14.64
N ALA A 120 15.06 -4.43 -15.81
CA ALA A 120 14.80 -3.25 -16.64
C ALA A 120 13.83 -2.30 -15.95
N TYR A 121 12.82 -2.84 -15.26
CA TYR A 121 11.87 -2.02 -14.51
C TYR A 121 12.56 -1.30 -13.35
N ILE A 122 13.41 -2.03 -12.61
CA ILE A 122 14.13 -1.47 -11.47
C ILE A 122 15.04 -0.34 -11.92
N ILE A 123 15.75 -0.52 -13.01
CA ILE A 123 16.65 0.50 -13.57
C ILE A 123 15.85 1.74 -13.99
N ALA A 124 14.73 1.54 -14.67
CA ALA A 124 13.88 2.62 -15.11
C ALA A 124 13.35 3.45 -13.93
N GLU A 125 12.93 2.77 -12.86
CA GLU A 125 12.45 3.44 -11.65
C GLU A 125 13.57 4.23 -10.98
N MET A 126 14.76 3.68 -10.89
CA MET A 126 15.92 4.36 -10.32
C MET A 126 16.30 5.60 -11.12
N MET A 127 16.26 5.52 -12.43
CA MET A 127 16.55 6.66 -13.31
C MET A 127 15.51 7.77 -13.15
N ALA A 128 14.25 7.41 -12.97
CA ALA A 128 13.18 8.37 -12.74
C ALA A 128 13.36 9.14 -11.43
N ILE A 129 13.86 8.46 -10.39
CA ILE A 129 14.11 9.07 -9.09
C ILE A 129 15.33 10.00 -9.14
N SER A 130 16.29 9.69 -10.00
CA SER A 130 17.56 10.44 -10.10
C SER A 130 17.43 11.78 -10.82
N ARG A 131 16.30 12.10 -11.36
CA ARG A 131 16.08 13.35 -12.09
C ARG A 131 15.72 14.51 -11.19
#